data_2c50e11815331ae4dd05bca8445170c4
#
_entry.id   2c50e11815331ae4dd05bca8445170c4
#
_cell.length_a   1.000
_cell.length_b   1.000
_cell.length_c   1.000
_cell.angle_alpha   90.00
_cell.angle_beta   90.00
_cell.angle_gamma   90.00
#
_symmetry.space_group_name_H-M   'P 1'
#
loop_
_entity.id
_entity.type
_entity.pdbx_description
1 polymer ?
#
loop_
_entity_poly.entity_id
_entity_poly.type
_entity_poly.pdbx_seq_one_letter_code
_entity_poly.pdbx_strand_id
1 'polypeptide(L)' 'KPMMGEFLLYWQGKYFGGIYDNRVLVKKTKTNERFGMPEAIPYEGAKAMYQVNIDNREEVAEVIKATCEGLK' A
#
# COMPACT_ATOMS: atom_id res chain seq x y z
N LYS A 1 -2.73 11.03 13.27
CA LYS A 1 -3.66 10.44 14.22
C LYS A 1 -4.23 9.13 13.66
N PRO A 2 -3.97 8.02 14.29
CA PRO A 2 -4.56 6.76 13.82
C PRO A 2 -6.05 6.76 14.11
N MET A 3 -6.81 6.37 13.11
CA MET A 3 -8.23 6.16 13.28
C MET A 3 -8.47 4.67 13.15
N MET A 4 -9.07 4.08 14.18
CA MET A 4 -9.44 2.66 14.13
C MET A 4 -8.25 1.74 13.93
N GLY A 5 -7.11 2.10 14.52
CA GLY A 5 -5.92 1.29 14.43
C GLY A 5 -5.15 1.38 13.13
N GLU A 6 -5.44 2.39 12.34
CA GLU A 6 -4.77 2.58 11.07
C GLU A 6 -3.41 3.22 11.26
N PHE A 7 -2.46 2.83 10.40
CA PHE A 7 -1.12 3.42 10.39
C PHE A 7 -0.77 3.82 8.98
N LEU A 8 -0.25 5.04 8.82
CA LEU A 8 0.19 5.51 7.52
C LEU A 8 1.67 5.18 7.34
N LEU A 9 2.03 4.75 6.16
CA LEU A 9 3.40 4.35 5.84
C LEU A 9 4.04 5.35 4.89
N TYR A 10 5.25 5.79 5.25
CA TYR A 10 5.99 6.79 4.49
C TYR A 10 7.36 6.26 4.11
N TRP A 11 7.86 6.72 3.00
CA TRP A 11 9.23 6.44 2.54
C TRP A 11 9.84 7.75 2.07
N GLN A 12 10.90 8.17 2.73
CA GLN A 12 11.58 9.44 2.41
C GLN A 12 10.60 10.61 2.32
N GLY A 13 9.69 10.68 3.28
CA GLY A 13 8.71 11.75 3.37
C GLY A 13 7.50 11.60 2.47
N LYS A 14 7.42 10.53 1.70
CA LYS A 14 6.29 10.30 0.80
C LYS A 14 5.37 9.23 1.35
N TYR A 15 4.09 9.55 1.38
CA TYR A 15 3.07 8.60 1.79
C TYR A 15 2.82 7.59 0.67
N PHE A 16 3.05 6.32 0.93
CA PHE A 16 2.86 5.29 -0.09
C PHE A 16 1.77 4.27 0.24
N GLY A 17 1.31 4.22 1.46
CA GLY A 17 0.28 3.25 1.82
C GLY A 17 0.03 3.27 3.32
N GLY A 18 -0.53 2.21 3.82
CA GLY A 18 -0.83 2.13 5.23
C GLY A 18 -1.25 0.73 5.65
N ILE A 19 -1.43 0.58 6.95
CA ILE A 19 -1.96 -0.65 7.53
C ILE A 19 -3.38 -0.35 7.99
N TYR A 20 -4.34 -1.03 7.41
CA TYR A 20 -5.76 -0.82 7.68
C TYR A 20 -6.38 -2.15 8.04
N ASP A 21 -6.89 -2.27 9.25
CA ASP A 21 -7.60 -3.46 9.69
C ASP A 21 -6.77 -4.74 9.44
N ASN A 22 -5.50 -4.69 9.86
CA ASN A 22 -4.52 -5.78 9.71
C ASN A 22 -4.15 -6.10 8.26
N ARG A 23 -4.45 -5.20 7.33
CA ARG A 23 -4.08 -5.36 5.93
C ARG A 23 -3.10 -4.27 5.55
N VAL A 24 -2.06 -4.64 4.79
CA VAL A 24 -1.12 -3.67 4.25
C VAL A 24 -1.61 -3.29 2.86
N LEU A 25 -1.92 -2.01 2.70
CA LEU A 25 -2.40 -1.48 1.42
C LEU A 25 -1.43 -0.43 0.92
N VAL A 26 -1.22 -0.41 -0.39
CA VAL A 26 -0.34 0.58 -1.01
C VAL A 26 -1.09 1.33 -2.10
N LYS A 27 -0.65 2.55 -2.37
CA LYS A 27 -1.26 3.36 -3.42
C LYS A 27 -1.08 2.69 -4.78
N LYS A 28 -2.09 2.82 -5.61
CA LYS A 28 -2.03 2.28 -6.96
C LYS A 28 -1.16 3.19 -7.82
N THR A 29 -0.13 2.61 -8.43
CA THR A 29 0.75 3.33 -9.34
C THR A 29 0.94 2.49 -10.59
N LYS A 30 1.44 3.12 -11.65
CA LYS A 30 1.74 2.37 -12.87
C LYS A 30 2.88 1.40 -12.67
N THR A 31 3.76 1.70 -11.73
CA THR A 31 4.94 0.86 -11.48
C THR A 31 4.64 -0.36 -10.64
N ASN A 32 3.53 -0.36 -9.88
CA ASN A 32 3.19 -1.52 -9.05
C ASN A 32 2.00 -2.33 -9.57
N GLU A 33 1.32 -1.87 -10.59
CA GLU A 33 0.17 -2.64 -11.11
C GLU A 33 0.59 -3.95 -11.77
N ARG A 34 1.84 -4.09 -12.15
CA ARG A 34 2.35 -5.32 -12.76
C ARG A 34 2.31 -6.53 -11.82
N PHE A 35 2.19 -6.28 -10.52
CA PHE A 35 2.16 -7.37 -9.56
C PHE A 35 0.80 -8.08 -9.49
N GLY A 36 -0.23 -7.50 -10.11
CA GLY A 36 -1.54 -8.14 -10.15
C GLY A 36 -2.20 -8.27 -8.79
N MET A 37 -1.92 -7.36 -7.88
CA MET A 37 -2.46 -7.44 -6.53
C MET A 37 -3.94 -7.16 -6.49
N PRO A 38 -4.68 -7.78 -5.54
CA PRO A 38 -6.09 -7.47 -5.38
C PRO A 38 -6.28 -6.04 -4.87
N GLU A 39 -7.38 -5.43 -5.25
CA GLU A 39 -7.73 -4.10 -4.78
C GLU A 39 -8.56 -4.21 -3.51
N ALA A 40 -8.38 -3.22 -2.64
CA ALA A 40 -9.16 -3.14 -1.41
C ALA A 40 -9.38 -1.68 -1.08
N ILE A 41 -10.51 -1.39 -0.46
CA ILE A 41 -10.82 -0.04 -0.01
C ILE A 41 -10.42 0.08 1.44
N PRO A 42 -9.49 1.01 1.79
CA PRO A 42 -8.98 1.09 3.16
C PRO A 42 -10.04 1.51 4.17
N TYR A 43 -10.96 2.36 3.75
CA TYR A 43 -12.08 2.77 4.59
C TYR A 43 -13.19 3.30 3.69
N GLU A 44 -14.38 3.41 4.23
CA GLU A 44 -15.53 3.85 3.46
C GLU A 44 -15.30 5.24 2.87
N GLY A 45 -15.56 5.37 1.59
CA GLY A 45 -15.39 6.63 0.88
C GLY A 45 -14.00 6.86 0.31
N ALA A 46 -13.05 5.99 0.60
CA ALA A 46 -11.69 6.13 0.10
C ALA A 46 -11.54 5.48 -1.28
N LYS A 47 -10.50 5.88 -1.99
CA LYS A 47 -10.17 5.25 -3.26
C LYS A 47 -9.56 3.88 -3.02
N ALA A 48 -9.76 2.98 -3.98
CA ALA A 48 -9.19 1.64 -3.89
C ALA A 48 -7.67 1.70 -3.86
N MET A 49 -7.07 0.78 -3.12
CA MET A 49 -5.63 0.61 -3.03
C MET A 49 -5.32 -0.85 -3.30
N TYR A 50 -4.05 -1.17 -3.52
CA TYR A 50 -3.64 -2.56 -3.70
C TYR A 50 -3.33 -3.20 -2.36
N GLN A 51 -3.82 -4.42 -2.17
CA GLN A 51 -3.54 -5.18 -0.96
C GLN A 51 -2.29 -6.03 -1.18
N VAL A 52 -1.31 -5.87 -0.29
CA VAL A 52 -0.05 -6.58 -0.39
C VAL A 52 -0.12 -7.89 0.39
N ASN A 53 0.39 -8.97 -0.21
CA ASN A 53 0.47 -10.24 0.48
C ASN A 53 1.69 -10.22 1.41
N ILE A 54 1.45 -10.00 2.70
CA ILE A 54 2.53 -9.87 3.68
C ILE A 54 3.20 -11.19 4.03
N ASP A 55 2.66 -12.31 3.58
CA ASP A 55 3.28 -13.60 3.83
C ASP A 55 4.51 -13.84 2.95
N ASN A 56 4.66 -13.05 1.90
CA ASN A 56 5.81 -13.14 1.01
C ASN A 56 6.68 -11.89 1.18
N ARG A 57 7.72 -12.01 1.99
CA ARG A 57 8.58 -10.87 2.33
C ARG A 57 9.27 -10.26 1.12
N GLU A 58 9.69 -11.10 0.18
CA GLU A 58 10.38 -10.63 -1.00
C GLU A 58 9.45 -9.79 -1.87
N GLU A 59 8.21 -10.26 -2.02
CA GLU A 59 7.22 -9.52 -2.78
C GLU A 59 6.88 -8.20 -2.12
N VAL A 60 6.75 -8.20 -0.78
CA VAL A 60 6.46 -6.96 -0.05
C VAL A 60 7.53 -5.90 -0.32
N ALA A 61 8.79 -6.29 -0.25
CA ALA A 61 9.88 -5.34 -0.48
C ALA A 61 9.85 -4.79 -1.89
N GLU A 62 9.61 -5.64 -2.88
CA GLU A 62 9.55 -5.21 -4.27
C GLU A 62 8.33 -4.31 -4.53
N VAL A 63 7.20 -4.65 -3.94
CA VAL A 63 5.99 -3.84 -4.10
C VAL A 63 6.19 -2.45 -3.52
N ILE A 64 6.77 -2.38 -2.33
CA ILE A 64 7.04 -1.08 -1.69
C ILE A 64 7.98 -0.25 -2.56
N LYS A 65 9.04 -0.88 -3.05
CA LYS A 65 10.00 -0.18 -3.91
C LYS A 65 9.33 0.33 -5.18
N ALA A 66 8.54 -0.51 -5.83
CA ALA A 66 7.85 -0.13 -7.05
C ALA A 66 6.83 0.99 -6.79
N THR A 67 6.13 0.92 -5.66
CA THR A 67 5.16 1.94 -5.31
C THR A 67 5.85 3.29 -5.11
N CYS A 68 6.97 3.30 -4.40
CA CYS A 68 7.72 4.53 -4.16
C CYS A 68 8.28 5.11 -5.46
N GLU A 69 8.71 4.26 -6.37
CA GLU A 69 9.17 4.71 -7.67
C GLU A 69 8.08 5.43 -8.45
N GLY A 70 6.86 4.93 -8.35
CA GLY A 70 5.73 5.52 -9.04
C GLY A 70 5.24 6.81 -8.43
N LEU A 71 5.69 7.15 -7.23
CA LEU A 71 5.28 8.36 -6.52
C LEU A 71 6.26 9.52 -6.71
N LYS A 72 7.30 9.31 -7.45
CA LYS A 72 8.30 10.36 -7.71
C LYS A 72 7.73 11.47 -8.57
#